data_2499f456b1dfe9d606650b97db892596
#
_entry.id   2499f456b1dfe9d606650b97db892596
#
_cell.length_a   1.000
_cell.length_b   1.000
_cell.length_c   1.000
_cell.angle_alpha   90.00
_cell.angle_beta   90.00
_cell.angle_gamma   90.00
#
_symmetry.space_group_name_H-M   'P 1'
#
loop_
_entity.id
_entity.type
_entity.pdbx_description
1 polymer ?
#
loop_
_entity_poly.entity_id
_entity_poly.type
_entity_poly.pdbx_seq_one_letter_code
_entity_poly.pdbx_strand_id
1 'polypeptide(L)'
;MRYLLTIFCFVILLGCKDVVPKTEPKKEVGILYYTEIVDTKTKDIVLFERKVFSTAQGVFATNMFDGARINGFSSLNDSTFLVNSFPENEPINSSPWYSFKIWSKTPKKVFLVFNYGDYQHRYTSKLSKNGSDWVDIDSKNRGTFDKKEKIALTISSDTTWVSAQELYTDKELNSWLSFLKERNSNLIKTGTAGKSKLGREIKFFEISEGTNRNKDLVVLLSRQHPPEVTGQFALTAFVEGILTPSSVQTSFLNKYNVLVLPILNPDGVALGQWRHNAGGIDLNRDWALYNQPETKVVSDFIKEYVKTTNNRVVLGLDFHSTFNDVYYTNLSDSISVLPKFTNTWLKSIQDNFSGYKPEISPSTLGQPVTKNWFFVNFNAVGITYEIGDNTSRKLIDEKGKFAALKMMEILPK
;
A
#
# COMPACT_ATOMS: atom_id res chain seq x y z
N MET A 1 26.86 -61.52 -62.15
CA MET A 1 25.84 -60.55 -61.81
C MET A 1 26.22 -59.99 -60.43
N ARG A 2 26.74 -58.75 -60.39
CA ARG A 2 27.19 -58.11 -59.19
C ARG A 2 26.06 -57.17 -58.72
N TYR A 3 25.57 -57.35 -57.50
CA TYR A 3 24.64 -56.44 -56.88
C TYR A 3 25.45 -55.37 -56.06
N LEU A 4 25.31 -54.11 -56.46
CA LEU A 4 25.82 -52.99 -55.73
C LEU A 4 24.82 -52.65 -54.57
N LEU A 5 25.26 -52.71 -53.33
CA LEU A 5 24.54 -52.26 -52.16
C LEU A 5 24.90 -50.80 -51.92
N THR A 6 23.97 -49.91 -52.15
CA THR A 6 24.12 -48.45 -51.81
C THR A 6 23.71 -48.22 -50.38
N ILE A 7 24.67 -47.93 -49.51
CA ILE A 7 24.41 -47.57 -48.14
C ILE A 7 24.09 -46.05 -48.09
N PHE A 8 22.86 -45.72 -47.69
CA PHE A 8 22.43 -44.34 -47.41
C PHE A 8 22.84 -43.99 -45.97
N CYS A 9 23.86 -43.15 -45.77
CA CYS A 9 24.19 -42.57 -44.47
C CYS A 9 23.20 -41.41 -44.18
N PHE A 10 22.31 -41.64 -43.22
CA PHE A 10 21.49 -40.58 -42.64
C PHE A 10 22.37 -39.80 -41.62
N VAL A 11 22.78 -38.60 -41.97
CA VAL A 11 23.44 -37.69 -41.02
C VAL A 11 22.32 -37.00 -40.21
N ILE A 12 22.14 -37.43 -38.96
CA ILE A 12 21.30 -36.75 -38.00
C ILE A 12 22.07 -35.55 -37.51
N LEU A 13 21.71 -34.37 -38.00
CA LEU A 13 22.14 -33.09 -37.43
C LEU A 13 21.40 -32.89 -36.09
N LEU A 14 22.03 -33.29 -35.02
CA LEU A 14 21.66 -32.84 -33.64
C LEU A 14 21.99 -31.37 -33.55
N GLY A 15 20.99 -30.52 -33.74
CA GLY A 15 21.07 -29.12 -33.44
C GLY A 15 21.25 -28.93 -31.92
N CYS A 16 22.48 -28.65 -31.49
CA CYS A 16 22.70 -28.10 -30.16
C CYS A 16 21.95 -26.78 -30.06
N LYS A 17 20.84 -26.78 -29.32
CA LYS A 17 20.33 -25.51 -28.77
C LYS A 17 21.39 -25.01 -27.80
N ASP A 18 22.10 -23.99 -28.21
CA ASP A 18 22.93 -23.20 -27.29
C ASP A 18 22.05 -22.75 -26.16
N VAL A 19 22.17 -23.40 -25.02
CA VAL A 19 21.67 -22.88 -23.75
C VAL A 19 22.57 -21.68 -23.44
N VAL A 20 22.09 -20.49 -23.84
CA VAL A 20 22.72 -19.24 -23.40
C VAL A 20 22.73 -19.30 -21.88
N PRO A 21 23.91 -19.32 -21.22
CA PRO A 21 23.96 -19.28 -19.77
C PRO A 21 23.24 -17.99 -19.37
N LYS A 22 22.26 -18.08 -18.47
CA LYS A 22 21.73 -16.89 -17.77
C LYS A 22 22.91 -16.27 -17.05
N THR A 23 23.58 -15.33 -17.70
CA THR A 23 24.62 -14.53 -17.06
C THR A 23 23.94 -13.75 -15.96
N GLU A 24 24.32 -14.04 -14.71
CA GLU A 24 23.99 -13.15 -13.60
C GLU A 24 24.44 -11.73 -13.98
N PRO A 25 23.63 -10.71 -13.73
CA PRO A 25 23.96 -9.35 -14.12
C PRO A 25 25.29 -8.96 -13.47
N LYS A 26 26.27 -8.62 -14.27
CA LYS A 26 27.54 -8.05 -13.77
C LYS A 26 27.21 -6.78 -13.01
N LYS A 27 27.55 -6.75 -11.75
CA LYS A 27 27.38 -5.64 -10.84
C LYS A 27 28.33 -4.51 -11.22
N GLU A 28 27.93 -3.61 -12.11
CA GLU A 28 28.41 -2.24 -12.07
C GLU A 28 27.69 -1.54 -10.92
N VAL A 29 28.47 -0.95 -10.02
CA VAL A 29 27.95 -0.30 -8.82
C VAL A 29 26.90 0.74 -9.24
N GLY A 30 25.62 0.46 -8.93
CA GLY A 30 24.52 1.39 -9.13
C GLY A 30 23.51 1.06 -10.24
N ILE A 31 23.70 0.01 -11.06
CA ILE A 31 22.76 -0.34 -12.13
C ILE A 31 22.39 -1.82 -12.02
N LEU A 32 21.19 -2.11 -11.55
CA LEU A 32 20.54 -3.42 -11.72
C LEU A 32 19.58 -3.33 -12.88
N TYR A 33 19.74 -4.24 -13.83
CA TYR A 33 18.81 -4.37 -14.95
C TYR A 33 17.65 -5.25 -14.49
N TYR A 34 16.43 -4.69 -14.54
CA TYR A 34 15.22 -5.48 -14.39
C TYR A 34 15.08 -6.37 -15.64
N THR A 35 14.93 -7.67 -15.44
CA THR A 35 14.79 -8.63 -16.54
C THR A 35 13.44 -8.53 -17.24
N GLU A 36 12.43 -7.99 -16.53
CA GLU A 36 11.08 -7.76 -17.05
C GLU A 36 10.59 -6.39 -16.56
N ILE A 37 10.67 -5.40 -17.43
CA ILE A 37 10.09 -4.08 -17.16
C ILE A 37 8.70 -4.04 -17.78
N VAL A 38 7.68 -3.87 -16.93
CA VAL A 38 6.30 -3.67 -17.38
C VAL A 38 6.18 -2.28 -17.99
N ASP A 39 5.52 -2.17 -19.14
CA ASP A 39 5.15 -0.85 -19.67
C ASP A 39 4.11 -0.21 -18.74
N THR A 40 4.51 0.87 -18.10
CA THR A 40 3.70 1.59 -17.12
C THR A 40 3.16 2.92 -17.66
N LYS A 41 3.02 3.05 -19.01
CA LYS A 41 2.34 4.20 -19.58
C LYS A 41 0.87 4.23 -19.15
N THR A 42 0.32 5.43 -19.20
CA THR A 42 -1.09 5.65 -18.86
C THR A 42 -2.02 4.71 -19.60
N LYS A 43 -2.95 4.11 -18.89
CA LYS A 43 -4.08 3.34 -19.40
C LYS A 43 -5.38 4.10 -19.16
N ASP A 44 -6.40 3.82 -19.97
CA ASP A 44 -7.72 4.38 -19.74
C ASP A 44 -8.28 3.89 -18.40
N ILE A 45 -8.88 4.80 -17.66
CA ILE A 45 -9.59 4.51 -16.42
C ILE A 45 -11.08 4.84 -16.58
N VAL A 46 -11.91 4.01 -15.94
CA VAL A 46 -13.36 4.26 -15.85
C VAL A 46 -13.62 5.18 -14.67
N LEU A 47 -14.00 6.43 -14.97
CA LEU A 47 -14.50 7.35 -13.96
C LEU A 47 -15.96 7.03 -13.67
N PHE A 48 -16.34 7.01 -12.40
CA PHE A 48 -17.73 6.90 -11.98
C PHE A 48 -18.30 8.28 -11.66
N GLU A 49 -19.61 8.40 -11.87
CA GLU A 49 -20.32 9.64 -11.57
C GLU A 49 -20.50 9.81 -10.06
N ARG A 50 -20.12 10.97 -9.52
CA ARG A 50 -20.42 11.36 -8.13
C ARG A 50 -21.80 11.97 -8.05
N LYS A 51 -22.70 11.29 -7.32
CA LYS A 51 -24.10 11.70 -7.20
C LYS A 51 -24.79 11.16 -5.96
N VAL A 52 -26.01 11.61 -5.79
CA VAL A 52 -26.99 10.97 -4.91
C VAL A 52 -27.83 10.00 -5.72
N PHE A 53 -27.82 8.74 -5.32
CA PHE A 53 -28.70 7.70 -5.83
C PHE A 53 -30.01 7.72 -5.04
N SER A 54 -31.14 7.55 -5.70
CA SER A 54 -32.48 7.45 -5.08
C SER A 54 -33.19 6.24 -5.62
N THR A 55 -34.02 5.62 -4.78
CA THR A 55 -34.85 4.48 -5.15
C THR A 55 -36.31 4.76 -4.87
N ALA A 56 -37.24 4.06 -5.56
CA ALA A 56 -38.66 4.18 -5.34
C ALA A 56 -39.09 3.83 -3.89
N GLN A 57 -38.29 3.03 -3.19
CA GLN A 57 -38.49 2.64 -1.80
C GLN A 57 -38.12 3.73 -0.79
N GLY A 58 -37.65 4.91 -1.25
CA GLY A 58 -37.25 6.04 -0.42
C GLY A 58 -35.93 5.79 0.33
N VAL A 59 -35.05 4.96 -0.23
CA VAL A 59 -33.68 4.77 0.23
C VAL A 59 -32.76 5.54 -0.69
N PHE A 60 -31.80 6.23 -0.09
CA PHE A 60 -30.84 7.08 -0.75
C PHE A 60 -29.42 6.62 -0.43
N ALA A 61 -28.52 6.73 -1.40
CA ALA A 61 -27.10 6.54 -1.19
C ALA A 61 -26.30 7.64 -1.89
N THR A 62 -25.08 7.94 -1.43
CA THR A 62 -24.21 8.91 -2.11
C THR A 62 -22.73 8.52 -2.03
N ASN A 63 -22.02 8.82 -3.10
CA ASN A 63 -20.58 8.70 -3.25
C ASN A 63 -19.89 10.10 -3.40
N MET A 64 -20.54 11.18 -2.94
CA MET A 64 -20.08 12.56 -3.10
C MET A 64 -19.15 12.99 -1.96
N PHE A 65 -18.05 12.25 -1.72
CA PHE A 65 -16.99 12.59 -0.77
C PHE A 65 -15.69 11.88 -1.15
N ASP A 66 -14.57 12.35 -0.64
CA ASP A 66 -13.27 11.74 -0.93
C ASP A 66 -13.14 10.37 -0.29
N GLY A 67 -12.61 9.42 -1.06
CA GLY A 67 -12.54 8.01 -0.70
C GLY A 67 -13.81 7.22 -0.99
N ALA A 68 -14.88 7.88 -1.40
CA ALA A 68 -16.12 7.18 -1.78
C ALA A 68 -15.97 6.46 -3.12
N ARG A 69 -16.63 5.28 -3.21
CA ARG A 69 -16.79 4.54 -4.46
C ARG A 69 -18.03 3.66 -4.38
N ILE A 70 -18.98 3.91 -5.21
CA ILE A 70 -19.97 2.98 -5.75
C ILE A 70 -20.27 3.42 -7.18
N ASN A 71 -20.38 2.47 -8.10
CA ASN A 71 -20.67 2.71 -9.51
C ASN A 71 -22.20 2.71 -9.78
N GLY A 72 -22.97 2.12 -8.86
CA GLY A 72 -24.42 2.06 -8.95
C GLY A 72 -25.07 1.63 -7.64
N PHE A 73 -26.31 2.08 -7.47
CA PHE A 73 -27.18 1.71 -6.35
C PHE A 73 -28.62 1.57 -6.86
N SER A 74 -29.21 0.40 -6.69
CA SER A 74 -30.57 0.10 -7.19
C SER A 74 -31.29 -0.86 -6.26
N SER A 75 -32.64 -0.86 -6.30
CA SER A 75 -33.46 -1.82 -5.55
C SER A 75 -33.57 -3.16 -6.30
N LEU A 76 -33.41 -4.27 -5.59
CA LEU A 76 -33.76 -5.61 -6.05
C LEU A 76 -35.22 -5.96 -5.66
N ASN A 77 -35.65 -5.46 -4.49
CA ASN A 77 -37.02 -5.52 -3.97
C ASN A 77 -37.23 -4.41 -2.92
N ASP A 78 -38.31 -4.46 -2.16
CA ASP A 78 -38.70 -3.41 -1.20
C ASP A 78 -37.68 -3.16 -0.08
N SER A 79 -36.83 -4.14 0.26
CA SER A 79 -35.90 -4.05 1.35
C SER A 79 -34.47 -4.41 0.97
N THR A 80 -34.21 -4.90 -0.24
CA THR A 80 -32.90 -5.36 -0.70
C THR A 80 -32.38 -4.48 -1.83
N PHE A 81 -31.13 -4.01 -1.69
CA PHE A 81 -30.50 -3.06 -2.62
C PHE A 81 -29.18 -3.62 -3.13
N LEU A 82 -28.93 -3.47 -4.43
CA LEU A 82 -27.69 -3.83 -5.09
C LEU A 82 -26.74 -2.64 -5.05
N VAL A 83 -25.53 -2.89 -4.55
CA VAL A 83 -24.41 -1.95 -4.52
C VAL A 83 -23.38 -2.42 -5.53
N ASN A 84 -23.22 -1.71 -6.62
CA ASN A 84 -22.20 -2.00 -7.62
C ASN A 84 -20.92 -1.23 -7.30
N SER A 85 -19.82 -1.92 -7.25
CA SER A 85 -18.48 -1.31 -7.21
C SER A 85 -17.56 -2.08 -8.17
N PHE A 86 -16.93 -1.38 -9.10
CA PHE A 86 -16.08 -1.96 -10.13
C PHE A 86 -14.71 -1.28 -10.10
N PRO A 87 -13.64 -1.96 -10.58
CA PRO A 87 -12.30 -1.37 -10.64
C PRO A 87 -12.26 -0.15 -11.57
N GLU A 88 -11.21 0.63 -11.43
CA GLU A 88 -10.90 1.76 -12.31
C GLU A 88 -10.51 1.33 -13.72
N ASN A 89 -9.88 0.18 -13.87
CA ASN A 89 -9.52 -0.45 -15.15
C ASN A 89 -9.04 -1.89 -14.91
N GLU A 90 -8.73 -2.60 -15.99
CA GLU A 90 -8.23 -3.98 -15.99
C GLU A 90 -6.99 -4.14 -16.90
N PRO A 91 -6.16 -5.18 -16.67
CA PRO A 91 -6.21 -6.15 -15.58
C PRO A 91 -5.79 -5.52 -14.24
N ILE A 92 -6.34 -6.02 -13.13
CA ILE A 92 -6.06 -5.51 -11.79
C ILE A 92 -5.86 -6.64 -10.78
N ASN A 93 -4.91 -6.48 -9.87
CA ASN A 93 -4.86 -7.29 -8.66
C ASN A 93 -5.94 -6.77 -7.70
N SER A 94 -7.01 -7.53 -7.56
CA SER A 94 -8.28 -7.07 -7.01
C SER A 94 -8.22 -6.72 -5.53
N SER A 95 -8.62 -5.49 -5.21
CA SER A 95 -8.90 -5.02 -3.85
C SER A 95 -10.23 -4.27 -3.83
N PRO A 96 -11.38 -4.98 -3.91
CA PRO A 96 -12.70 -4.40 -4.11
C PRO A 96 -13.04 -3.38 -3.04
N TRP A 97 -12.80 -2.12 -3.35
CA TRP A 97 -13.11 -0.99 -2.49
C TRP A 97 -14.54 -0.52 -2.72
N TYR A 98 -15.22 -0.21 -1.65
CA TYR A 98 -16.47 0.54 -1.64
C TYR A 98 -16.51 1.45 -0.43
N SER A 99 -17.07 2.63 -0.59
CA SER A 99 -17.41 3.54 0.51
C SER A 99 -18.51 4.46 0.05
N PHE A 100 -19.59 4.58 0.83
CA PHE A 100 -20.73 5.41 0.53
C PHE A 100 -21.53 5.74 1.79
N LYS A 101 -22.39 6.75 1.69
CA LYS A 101 -23.38 7.07 2.72
C LYS A 101 -24.73 6.54 2.29
N ILE A 102 -25.53 6.09 3.27
CA ILE A 102 -26.90 5.61 3.04
C ILE A 102 -27.86 6.17 4.09
N TRP A 103 -29.08 6.48 3.69
CA TRP A 103 -30.16 6.94 4.57
C TRP A 103 -31.53 6.67 3.98
N SER A 104 -32.60 6.90 4.78
CA SER A 104 -33.99 6.87 4.35
C SER A 104 -34.80 7.87 5.16
N LYS A 105 -35.94 8.35 4.62
CA LYS A 105 -36.76 9.32 5.33
C LYS A 105 -37.38 8.77 6.62
N THR A 106 -37.62 7.48 6.68
CA THR A 106 -38.20 6.78 7.85
C THR A 106 -37.31 5.60 8.23
N PRO A 107 -37.24 5.24 9.52
CA PRO A 107 -36.45 4.06 9.93
C PRO A 107 -36.92 2.79 9.21
N LYS A 108 -36.00 2.04 8.63
CA LYS A 108 -36.27 0.75 8.02
C LYS A 108 -35.01 -0.17 8.07
N LYS A 109 -35.30 -1.46 8.13
CA LYS A 109 -34.28 -2.49 7.94
C LYS A 109 -34.06 -2.71 6.44
N VAL A 110 -32.79 -2.69 6.01
CA VAL A 110 -32.41 -2.91 4.61
C VAL A 110 -31.33 -3.97 4.51
N PHE A 111 -31.25 -4.59 3.34
CA PHE A 111 -30.21 -5.54 2.98
C PHE A 111 -29.42 -4.97 1.80
N LEU A 112 -28.10 -4.93 1.92
CA LEU A 112 -27.19 -4.50 0.86
C LEU A 112 -26.49 -5.72 0.29
N VAL A 113 -26.59 -5.90 -1.02
CA VAL A 113 -25.91 -6.96 -1.78
C VAL A 113 -24.82 -6.32 -2.59
N PHE A 114 -23.58 -6.75 -2.39
CA PHE A 114 -22.43 -6.17 -3.07
C PHE A 114 -22.11 -6.92 -4.35
N ASN A 115 -21.97 -6.20 -5.44
CA ASN A 115 -21.63 -6.73 -6.75
C ASN A 115 -20.33 -6.11 -7.27
N TYR A 116 -19.36 -6.95 -7.51
CA TYR A 116 -18.02 -6.59 -7.99
C TYR A 116 -17.72 -7.15 -9.39
N GLY A 117 -18.77 -7.54 -10.15
CA GLY A 117 -18.57 -8.33 -11.37
C GLY A 117 -18.04 -9.72 -11.05
N ASP A 118 -16.91 -10.08 -11.65
CA ASP A 118 -16.26 -11.39 -11.47
C ASP A 118 -15.32 -11.45 -10.25
N TYR A 119 -15.16 -10.32 -9.53
CA TYR A 119 -14.28 -10.23 -8.37
C TYR A 119 -14.96 -10.65 -7.08
N GLN A 120 -14.14 -11.17 -6.14
CA GLN A 120 -14.62 -11.66 -4.86
C GLN A 120 -14.66 -10.55 -3.80
N HIS A 121 -15.61 -10.64 -2.88
CA HIS A 121 -15.64 -9.79 -1.69
C HIS A 121 -14.39 -10.03 -0.81
N ARG A 122 -13.80 -8.95 -0.30
CA ARG A 122 -12.53 -9.03 0.45
C ARG A 122 -12.63 -8.57 1.90
N TYR A 123 -13.35 -7.48 2.17
CA TYR A 123 -13.26 -6.78 3.44
C TYR A 123 -14.47 -7.01 4.35
N THR A 124 -14.26 -7.12 5.66
CA THR A 124 -15.36 -6.99 6.61
C THR A 124 -15.88 -5.54 6.59
N SER A 125 -17.17 -5.36 6.21
CA SER A 125 -17.77 -4.03 6.12
C SER A 125 -17.68 -3.27 7.42
N LYS A 126 -17.36 -1.99 7.34
CA LYS A 126 -17.30 -1.06 8.45
C LYS A 126 -18.46 -0.07 8.37
N LEU A 127 -19.02 0.27 9.52
CA LEU A 127 -20.11 1.22 9.68
C LEU A 127 -19.65 2.40 10.52
N SER A 128 -20.13 3.60 10.18
CA SER A 128 -19.92 4.80 10.99
C SER A 128 -21.14 5.74 10.92
N LYS A 129 -21.34 6.52 11.99
CA LYS A 129 -22.36 7.59 12.03
C LYS A 129 -21.80 8.98 11.77
N ASN A 130 -20.50 9.16 11.92
CA ASN A 130 -19.81 10.45 11.79
C ASN A 130 -18.66 10.44 10.78
N GLY A 131 -18.30 9.26 10.20
CA GLY A 131 -17.20 9.08 9.26
C GLY A 131 -15.81 9.01 9.92
N SER A 132 -15.76 9.00 11.26
CA SER A 132 -14.51 8.95 12.04
C SER A 132 -14.45 7.74 12.97
N ASP A 133 -15.56 7.45 13.67
CA ASP A 133 -15.67 6.30 14.55
C ASP A 133 -16.29 5.13 13.80
N TRP A 134 -15.52 4.08 13.62
CA TRP A 134 -15.87 2.94 12.80
C TRP A 134 -16.02 1.67 13.64
N VAL A 135 -17.01 0.87 13.29
CA VAL A 135 -17.26 -0.45 13.88
C VAL A 135 -17.43 -1.49 12.79
N ASP A 136 -16.97 -2.70 13.03
CA ASP A 136 -17.22 -3.82 12.14
C ASP A 136 -18.70 -4.17 12.12
N ILE A 137 -19.23 -4.55 10.96
CA ILE A 137 -20.56 -5.15 10.88
C ILE A 137 -20.57 -6.43 11.71
N ASP A 138 -21.58 -6.57 12.58
CA ASP A 138 -21.76 -7.78 13.36
C ASP A 138 -21.99 -8.99 12.43
N SER A 139 -21.32 -10.12 12.75
CA SER A 139 -21.40 -11.35 11.96
C SER A 139 -22.83 -11.87 11.75
N LYS A 140 -23.74 -11.68 12.74
CA LYS A 140 -25.17 -12.02 12.60
C LYS A 140 -25.90 -11.21 11.53
N ASN A 141 -25.36 -10.06 11.12
CA ASN A 141 -25.89 -9.19 10.09
C ASN A 141 -25.24 -9.44 8.71
N ARG A 142 -24.36 -10.44 8.61
CA ARG A 142 -23.72 -10.87 7.36
C ARG A 142 -24.36 -12.13 6.83
N GLY A 143 -24.31 -12.32 5.54
CA GLY A 143 -24.78 -13.52 4.86
C GLY A 143 -24.51 -13.42 3.35
N THR A 144 -25.17 -14.25 2.58
CA THR A 144 -25.01 -14.28 1.12
C THR A 144 -26.36 -14.14 0.43
N PHE A 145 -26.33 -13.61 -0.78
CA PHE A 145 -27.43 -13.56 -1.71
C PHE A 145 -26.88 -13.82 -3.11
N ASP A 146 -27.26 -14.90 -3.73
CA ASP A 146 -26.75 -15.32 -5.04
C ASP A 146 -25.20 -15.29 -5.08
N LYS A 147 -24.56 -15.97 -4.11
CA LYS A 147 -23.11 -16.04 -3.92
C LYS A 147 -22.40 -14.70 -3.64
N LYS A 148 -23.13 -13.58 -3.59
CA LYS A 148 -22.59 -12.24 -3.26
C LYS A 148 -22.70 -11.97 -1.77
N GLU A 149 -21.77 -11.20 -1.21
CA GLU A 149 -21.86 -10.71 0.17
C GLU A 149 -23.14 -9.88 0.35
N LYS A 150 -23.86 -10.16 1.42
CA LYS A 150 -25.05 -9.43 1.85
C LYS A 150 -24.89 -8.99 3.29
N ILE A 151 -25.17 -7.74 3.56
CA ILE A 151 -25.23 -7.21 4.92
C ILE A 151 -26.62 -6.66 5.24
N ALA A 152 -27.03 -6.76 6.51
CA ALA A 152 -28.26 -6.18 7.02
C ALA A 152 -27.96 -5.00 7.93
N LEU A 153 -28.66 -3.88 7.78
CA LEU A 153 -28.55 -2.73 8.67
C LEU A 153 -29.89 -2.00 8.80
N THR A 154 -30.06 -1.25 9.90
CA THR A 154 -31.17 -0.33 10.07
C THR A 154 -30.69 1.07 9.73
N ILE A 155 -31.38 1.72 8.80
CA ILE A 155 -31.15 3.10 8.37
C ILE A 155 -32.30 3.99 8.80
N SER A 156 -32.05 5.29 8.91
CA SER A 156 -33.04 6.31 9.28
C SER A 156 -32.74 7.59 8.47
N SER A 157 -33.31 8.72 8.90
CA SER A 157 -32.93 10.04 8.38
C SER A 157 -31.47 10.39 8.65
N ASP A 158 -30.86 9.80 9.68
CA ASP A 158 -29.45 9.97 9.97
C ASP A 158 -28.60 9.14 9.01
N THR A 159 -27.64 9.81 8.42
CA THR A 159 -26.72 9.20 7.47
C THR A 159 -25.84 8.15 8.13
N THR A 160 -25.73 6.98 7.51
CA THR A 160 -24.79 5.93 7.90
C THR A 160 -23.74 5.78 6.81
N TRP A 161 -22.45 5.80 7.17
CA TRP A 161 -21.37 5.41 6.27
C TRP A 161 -21.25 3.89 6.26
N VAL A 162 -21.07 3.33 5.08
CA VAL A 162 -20.75 1.92 4.85
C VAL A 162 -19.49 1.87 4.00
N SER A 163 -18.45 1.21 4.49
CA SER A 163 -17.15 1.19 3.84
C SER A 163 -16.45 -0.16 3.96
N ALA A 164 -15.55 -0.44 3.03
CA ALA A 164 -14.68 -1.63 3.03
C ALA A 164 -13.69 -1.62 4.21
N GLN A 165 -13.08 -0.48 4.47
CA GLN A 165 -12.22 -0.18 5.60
C GLN A 165 -12.56 1.23 6.11
N GLU A 166 -11.94 1.66 7.20
CA GLU A 166 -12.02 3.04 7.68
C GLU A 166 -11.56 4.01 6.58
N LEU A 167 -12.12 5.19 6.53
CA LEU A 167 -11.62 6.24 5.64
C LEU A 167 -10.35 6.85 6.21
N TYR A 168 -9.31 6.87 5.40
CA TYR A 168 -8.08 7.61 5.68
C TYR A 168 -7.67 8.37 4.41
N THR A 169 -8.17 9.59 4.30
CA THR A 169 -7.99 10.49 3.18
C THR A 169 -7.00 11.60 3.53
N ASP A 170 -6.87 12.60 2.67
CA ASP A 170 -6.06 13.79 2.97
C ASP A 170 -6.55 14.56 4.22
N LYS A 171 -7.83 14.46 4.55
CA LYS A 171 -8.41 15.06 5.76
C LYS A 171 -7.83 14.42 7.03
N GLU A 172 -7.84 13.10 7.11
CA GLU A 172 -7.31 12.34 8.25
C GLU A 172 -5.79 12.51 8.34
N LEU A 173 -5.10 12.51 7.20
CA LEU A 173 -3.66 12.80 7.14
C LEU A 173 -3.33 14.18 7.71
N ASN A 174 -4.06 15.22 7.30
CA ASN A 174 -3.83 16.59 7.81
C ASN A 174 -4.08 16.71 9.32
N SER A 175 -5.12 16.04 9.82
CA SER A 175 -5.41 15.99 11.25
C SER A 175 -4.26 15.33 12.03
N TRP A 176 -3.76 14.20 11.53
CA TRP A 176 -2.63 13.50 12.13
C TRP A 176 -1.33 14.33 12.07
N LEU A 177 -1.01 14.95 10.95
CA LEU A 177 0.16 15.81 10.81
C LEU A 177 0.09 17.01 11.76
N SER A 178 -1.09 17.62 11.94
CA SER A 178 -1.29 18.71 12.89
C SER A 178 -1.04 18.25 14.32
N PHE A 179 -1.59 17.08 14.69
CA PHE A 179 -1.37 16.46 16.00
C PHE A 179 0.12 16.17 16.27
N LEU A 180 0.83 15.62 15.27
CA LEU A 180 2.26 15.35 15.42
C LEU A 180 3.08 16.63 15.60
N LYS A 181 2.78 17.66 14.79
CA LYS A 181 3.49 18.96 14.86
C LYS A 181 3.27 19.67 16.18
N GLU A 182 2.06 19.66 16.72
CA GLU A 182 1.75 20.28 18.01
C GLU A 182 2.60 19.70 19.15
N ARG A 183 2.81 18.38 19.12
CA ARG A 183 3.53 17.66 20.17
C ARG A 183 5.04 17.57 19.99
N ASN A 184 5.52 17.72 18.75
CA ASN A 184 6.91 17.48 18.35
C ASN A 184 7.42 18.60 17.43
N SER A 185 7.09 19.87 17.72
CA SER A 185 7.35 21.01 16.83
C SER A 185 8.84 21.22 16.51
N ASN A 186 9.73 20.83 17.40
CA ASN A 186 11.18 20.90 17.23
C ASN A 186 11.77 19.75 16.40
N LEU A 187 11.04 18.62 16.26
CA LEU A 187 11.50 17.43 15.54
C LEU A 187 10.90 17.33 14.14
N ILE A 188 9.72 17.89 13.90
CA ILE A 188 8.94 17.64 12.67
C ILE A 188 8.95 18.86 11.74
N LYS A 189 9.38 18.62 10.50
CA LYS A 189 9.24 19.54 9.38
C LYS A 189 8.38 18.92 8.30
N THR A 190 7.38 19.64 7.81
CA THR A 190 6.46 19.18 6.78
C THR A 190 6.68 19.91 5.47
N GLY A 191 6.36 19.27 4.35
CA GLY A 191 6.41 19.89 3.03
C GLY A 191 5.70 19.03 1.97
N THR A 192 5.93 19.36 0.71
CA THR A 192 5.38 18.69 -0.45
C THR A 192 6.53 18.18 -1.31
N ALA A 193 6.53 16.87 -1.61
CA ALA A 193 7.52 16.25 -2.50
C ALA A 193 7.25 16.59 -3.97
N GLY A 194 5.98 16.82 -4.32
CA GLY A 194 5.52 17.16 -5.65
C GLY A 194 4.02 16.97 -5.79
N LYS A 195 3.55 16.78 -7.02
CA LYS A 195 2.12 16.65 -7.33
C LYS A 195 1.84 15.34 -8.04
N SER A 196 0.69 14.75 -7.72
CA SER A 196 0.10 13.62 -8.41
C SER A 196 -0.41 13.98 -9.81
N LYS A 197 -0.88 12.99 -10.55
CA LYS A 197 -1.41 13.16 -11.91
C LYS A 197 -2.55 14.19 -12.01
N LEU A 198 -3.43 14.26 -11.02
CA LEU A 198 -4.53 15.23 -10.98
C LEU A 198 -4.19 16.51 -10.18
N GLY A 199 -2.91 16.68 -9.80
CA GLY A 199 -2.40 17.89 -9.18
C GLY A 199 -2.53 17.96 -7.67
N ARG A 200 -2.92 16.86 -6.97
CA ARG A 200 -2.89 16.80 -5.51
C ARG A 200 -1.46 16.75 -4.99
N GLU A 201 -1.23 17.37 -3.84
CA GLU A 201 0.07 17.36 -3.20
C GLU A 201 0.43 15.96 -2.67
N ILE A 202 1.66 15.51 -2.97
CA ILE A 202 2.28 14.36 -2.31
C ILE A 202 3.06 14.90 -1.13
N LYS A 203 2.46 14.80 0.06
CA LYS A 203 3.00 15.38 1.29
C LYS A 203 4.11 14.52 1.86
N PHE A 204 5.07 15.17 2.48
CA PHE A 204 6.09 14.52 3.30
C PHE A 204 6.25 15.22 4.63
N PHE A 205 6.87 14.54 5.56
CA PHE A 205 7.47 15.15 6.72
C PHE A 205 8.80 14.46 7.07
N GLU A 206 9.64 15.24 7.71
CA GLU A 206 10.94 14.79 8.22
C GLU A 206 10.89 14.78 9.75
N ILE A 207 11.47 13.75 10.36
CA ILE A 207 11.76 13.67 11.79
C ILE A 207 13.28 13.79 11.93
N SER A 208 13.75 14.87 12.56
CA SER A 208 15.16 15.13 12.74
C SER A 208 15.43 15.89 14.05
N GLU A 209 16.52 15.59 14.71
CA GLU A 209 17.04 16.33 15.85
C GLU A 209 18.23 17.21 15.42
N GLY A 210 18.18 18.51 15.72
CA GLY A 210 19.22 19.46 15.36
C GLY A 210 19.39 19.61 13.84
N THR A 211 20.63 19.39 13.33
CA THR A 211 20.87 19.42 11.88
C THR A 211 20.35 18.15 11.21
N ASN A 212 19.73 18.31 10.03
CA ASN A 212 19.29 17.20 9.22
C ASN A 212 20.35 16.74 8.18
N ARG A 213 21.58 17.18 8.31
CA ARG A 213 22.68 16.90 7.35
C ARG A 213 23.68 15.88 7.90
N ASN A 214 24.28 15.13 6.96
CA ASN A 214 25.35 14.14 7.26
C ASN A 214 24.91 13.06 8.24
N LYS A 215 23.65 12.59 8.12
CA LYS A 215 23.10 11.50 8.93
C LYS A 215 22.68 10.33 8.04
N ASP A 216 22.53 9.17 8.65
CA ASP A 216 21.84 8.06 8.01
C ASP A 216 20.34 8.35 7.93
N LEU A 217 19.69 7.86 6.87
CA LEU A 217 18.30 8.15 6.55
C LEU A 217 17.47 6.86 6.50
N VAL A 218 16.39 6.85 7.27
CA VAL A 218 15.29 5.89 7.14
C VAL A 218 14.17 6.54 6.32
N VAL A 219 13.67 5.85 5.30
CA VAL A 219 12.57 6.33 4.47
C VAL A 219 11.35 5.44 4.66
N LEU A 220 10.22 6.04 5.00
CA LEU A 220 8.94 5.37 5.23
C LEU A 220 7.93 5.81 4.18
N LEU A 221 7.33 4.85 3.47
CA LEU A 221 6.35 5.09 2.43
C LEU A 221 5.05 4.34 2.73
N SER A 222 3.92 4.83 2.25
CA SER A 222 2.65 4.09 2.29
C SER A 222 1.68 4.54 1.20
N ARG A 223 0.56 3.84 1.10
CA ARG A 223 -0.60 4.17 0.25
C ARG A 223 -0.26 4.39 -1.22
N GLN A 224 0.58 3.53 -1.78
CA GLN A 224 0.67 3.35 -3.22
C GLN A 224 -0.66 2.79 -3.78
N HIS A 225 -1.30 1.91 -3.00
CA HIS A 225 -2.61 1.34 -3.31
C HIS A 225 -3.68 1.92 -2.36
N PRO A 226 -4.73 2.54 -2.91
CA PRO A 226 -5.73 3.28 -2.14
C PRO A 226 -6.48 2.50 -1.04
N PRO A 227 -6.84 1.21 -1.20
CA PRO A 227 -7.57 0.45 -0.17
C PRO A 227 -6.75 0.00 1.04
N GLU A 228 -5.44 0.13 1.00
CA GLU A 228 -4.52 -0.47 1.96
C GLU A 228 -4.41 0.35 3.27
N VAL A 229 -5.53 0.44 3.99
CA VAL A 229 -5.68 1.29 5.18
C VAL A 229 -4.97 0.72 6.40
N THR A 230 -4.88 -0.61 6.55
CA THR A 230 -4.16 -1.22 7.68
C THR A 230 -2.65 -0.96 7.61
N GLY A 231 -2.08 -0.90 6.40
CA GLY A 231 -0.69 -0.46 6.19
C GLY A 231 -0.47 0.99 6.61
N GLN A 232 -1.46 1.88 6.32
CA GLN A 232 -1.42 3.26 6.79
C GLN A 232 -1.44 3.36 8.32
N PHE A 233 -2.26 2.56 8.99
CA PHE A 233 -2.28 2.53 10.46
C PHE A 233 -0.98 2.00 11.04
N ALA A 234 -0.36 1.01 10.38
CA ALA A 234 0.95 0.53 10.80
C ALA A 234 2.06 1.59 10.63
N LEU A 235 2.05 2.35 9.53
CA LEU A 235 2.93 3.50 9.35
C LEU A 235 2.71 4.53 10.47
N THR A 236 1.45 4.86 10.77
CA THR A 236 1.10 5.81 11.84
C THR A 236 1.67 5.36 13.19
N ALA A 237 1.41 4.11 13.58
CA ALA A 237 1.92 3.53 14.82
C ALA A 237 3.46 3.47 14.86
N PHE A 238 4.09 3.15 13.72
CA PHE A 238 5.55 3.11 13.61
C PHE A 238 6.18 4.50 13.82
N VAL A 239 5.61 5.53 13.19
CA VAL A 239 6.06 6.92 13.39
C VAL A 239 5.86 7.38 14.83
N GLU A 240 4.71 7.07 15.45
CA GLU A 240 4.46 7.40 16.86
C GLU A 240 5.43 6.66 17.79
N GLY A 241 5.81 5.44 17.45
CA GLY A 241 6.86 4.70 18.14
C GLY A 241 8.23 5.39 18.08
N ILE A 242 8.61 5.93 16.90
CA ILE A 242 9.84 6.73 16.75
C ILE A 242 9.77 8.01 17.59
N LEU A 243 8.61 8.63 17.68
CA LEU A 243 8.41 9.90 18.41
C LEU A 243 8.19 9.72 19.92
N THR A 244 8.11 8.47 20.41
CA THR A 244 7.99 8.19 21.84
C THR A 244 9.28 8.57 22.59
N PRO A 245 9.25 9.56 23.51
CA PRO A 245 10.45 10.04 24.19
C PRO A 245 11.15 8.93 24.98
N SER A 246 12.43 8.72 24.69
CA SER A 246 13.28 7.74 25.37
C SER A 246 14.77 7.97 25.08
N SER A 247 15.65 7.37 25.86
CA SER A 247 17.10 7.39 25.56
C SER A 247 17.43 6.72 24.23
N VAL A 248 16.65 5.71 23.82
CA VAL A 248 16.80 5.05 22.52
C VAL A 248 16.45 6.01 21.38
N GLN A 249 15.31 6.73 21.49
CA GLN A 249 14.91 7.75 20.51
C GLN A 249 15.98 8.85 20.40
N THR A 250 16.45 9.40 21.51
CA THR A 250 17.48 10.46 21.50
C THR A 250 18.75 9.99 20.85
N SER A 251 19.24 8.79 21.21
CA SER A 251 20.44 8.18 20.58
C SER A 251 20.24 7.97 19.07
N PHE A 252 19.06 7.52 18.66
CA PHE A 252 18.71 7.29 17.27
C PHE A 252 18.70 8.60 16.47
N LEU A 253 17.95 9.62 16.93
CA LEU A 253 17.79 10.89 16.19
C LEU A 253 19.10 11.71 16.12
N ASN A 254 20.06 11.46 16.97
CA ASN A 254 21.40 12.04 16.84
C ASN A 254 22.15 11.56 15.57
N LYS A 255 21.88 10.33 15.10
CA LYS A 255 22.57 9.69 13.97
C LYS A 255 21.71 9.51 12.74
N TYR A 256 20.40 9.45 12.92
CA TYR A 256 19.43 9.16 11.88
C TYR A 256 18.41 10.28 11.71
N ASN A 257 18.02 10.49 10.48
CA ASN A 257 16.78 11.20 10.15
C ASN A 257 15.75 10.20 9.63
N VAL A 258 14.47 10.56 9.72
CA VAL A 258 13.39 9.78 9.14
C VAL A 258 12.61 10.65 8.17
N LEU A 259 12.50 10.21 6.92
CA LEU A 259 11.71 10.86 5.88
C LEU A 259 10.44 10.02 5.65
N VAL A 260 9.27 10.62 5.79
CA VAL A 260 7.98 9.93 5.71
C VAL A 260 7.13 10.52 4.60
N LEU A 261 6.66 9.67 3.68
CA LEU A 261 5.70 10.01 2.63
C LEU A 261 4.44 9.13 2.83
N PRO A 262 3.46 9.62 3.57
CA PRO A 262 2.37 8.77 4.09
C PRO A 262 1.33 8.37 3.04
N ILE A 263 1.11 9.16 1.98
CA ILE A 263 0.19 8.83 0.88
C ILE A 263 0.87 9.15 -0.45
N LEU A 264 1.30 8.11 -1.16
CA LEU A 264 1.93 8.27 -2.48
C LEU A 264 0.90 8.46 -3.60
N ASN A 265 -0.28 7.89 -3.45
CA ASN A 265 -1.37 7.93 -4.43
C ASN A 265 -2.57 8.75 -3.92
N PRO A 266 -2.44 10.07 -3.74
CA PRO A 266 -3.51 10.89 -3.20
C PRO A 266 -4.74 10.96 -4.12
N ASP A 267 -4.55 10.84 -5.44
CA ASP A 267 -5.65 10.79 -6.41
C ASP A 267 -6.46 9.52 -6.26
N GLY A 268 -5.80 8.36 -6.25
CA GLY A 268 -6.47 7.08 -6.09
C GLY A 268 -7.22 6.97 -4.75
N VAL A 269 -6.62 7.51 -3.67
CA VAL A 269 -7.27 7.59 -2.35
C VAL A 269 -8.53 8.45 -2.41
N ALA A 270 -8.46 9.64 -2.98
CA ALA A 270 -9.62 10.54 -3.09
C ALA A 270 -10.71 9.97 -4.02
N LEU A 271 -10.32 9.26 -5.08
CA LEU A 271 -11.24 8.62 -6.03
C LEU A 271 -11.78 7.26 -5.54
N GLY A 272 -11.26 6.72 -4.43
CA GLY A 272 -11.64 5.40 -3.95
C GLY A 272 -11.29 4.29 -4.95
N GLN A 273 -10.16 4.39 -5.61
CA GLN A 273 -9.70 3.37 -6.56
C GLN A 273 -9.32 2.06 -5.85
N TRP A 274 -9.41 0.94 -6.57
CA TRP A 274 -9.14 -0.38 -6.01
C TRP A 274 -7.64 -0.67 -5.86
N ARG A 275 -6.81 -0.06 -6.72
CA ARG A 275 -5.37 -0.31 -6.69
C ARG A 275 -4.53 0.77 -7.38
N HIS A 276 -4.93 1.18 -8.58
CA HIS A 276 -4.10 1.97 -9.47
C HIS A 276 -4.11 3.47 -9.12
N ASN A 277 -3.22 4.23 -9.73
CA ASN A 277 -3.28 5.69 -9.67
C ASN A 277 -4.27 6.24 -10.73
N ALA A 278 -4.43 7.55 -10.81
CA ALA A 278 -5.27 8.20 -11.81
C ALA A 278 -4.77 8.01 -13.27
N GLY A 279 -3.61 7.44 -13.46
CA GLY A 279 -3.08 6.97 -14.76
C GLY A 279 -3.43 5.53 -15.10
N GLY A 280 -4.17 4.82 -14.23
CA GLY A 280 -4.55 3.43 -14.42
C GLY A 280 -3.43 2.42 -14.18
N ILE A 281 -2.41 2.78 -13.40
CA ILE A 281 -1.20 1.99 -13.19
C ILE A 281 -0.98 1.68 -11.71
N ASP A 282 -0.55 0.44 -11.43
CA ASP A 282 0.00 0.04 -10.15
C ASP A 282 1.33 0.77 -9.91
N LEU A 283 1.34 1.72 -8.96
CA LEU A 283 2.54 2.50 -8.66
C LEU A 283 3.70 1.61 -8.18
N ASN A 284 3.40 0.48 -7.49
CA ASN A 284 4.43 -0.47 -7.07
C ASN A 284 4.88 -1.41 -8.21
N ARG A 285 4.74 -0.96 -9.47
CA ARG A 285 5.29 -1.54 -10.70
C ARG A 285 6.00 -0.50 -11.57
N ASP A 286 6.14 0.74 -11.07
CA ASP A 286 6.69 1.87 -11.85
C ASP A 286 8.03 2.41 -11.32
N TRP A 287 8.66 1.75 -10.34
CA TRP A 287 9.90 2.21 -9.69
C TRP A 287 11.20 1.97 -10.51
N ALA A 288 11.07 1.76 -11.81
CA ALA A 288 12.19 1.69 -12.74
C ALA A 288 12.05 2.67 -13.90
N LEU A 289 10.85 2.75 -14.50
CA LEU A 289 10.59 3.60 -15.67
C LEU A 289 10.08 5.00 -15.30
N TYR A 290 9.45 5.15 -14.12
CA TYR A 290 8.91 6.42 -13.61
C TYR A 290 7.97 7.11 -14.60
N ASN A 291 7.09 6.35 -15.24
CA ASN A 291 6.12 6.87 -16.19
C ASN A 291 4.94 7.57 -15.49
N GLN A 292 4.74 7.26 -14.22
CA GLN A 292 3.71 7.93 -13.41
C GLN A 292 4.32 9.11 -12.66
N PRO A 293 3.63 10.26 -12.61
CA PRO A 293 4.15 11.44 -11.92
C PRO A 293 4.44 11.18 -10.44
N GLU A 294 3.65 10.34 -9.77
CA GLU A 294 3.80 10.02 -8.35
C GLU A 294 5.15 9.35 -8.06
N THR A 295 5.47 8.28 -8.79
CA THR A 295 6.75 7.56 -8.62
C THR A 295 7.94 8.43 -9.03
N LYS A 296 7.78 9.18 -10.12
CA LYS A 296 8.83 10.07 -10.60
C LYS A 296 9.17 11.18 -9.60
N VAL A 297 8.18 11.92 -9.14
CA VAL A 297 8.43 13.06 -8.24
C VAL A 297 8.94 12.59 -6.88
N VAL A 298 8.46 11.45 -6.36
CA VAL A 298 8.94 10.90 -5.09
C VAL A 298 10.38 10.39 -5.23
N SER A 299 10.71 9.69 -6.32
CA SER A 299 12.07 9.25 -6.60
C SER A 299 13.05 10.44 -6.70
N ASP A 300 12.69 11.46 -7.50
CA ASP A 300 13.50 12.65 -7.69
C ASP A 300 13.66 13.43 -6.38
N PHE A 301 12.59 13.57 -5.61
CA PHE A 301 12.59 14.24 -4.32
C PHE A 301 13.54 13.54 -3.32
N ILE A 302 13.46 12.21 -3.17
CA ILE A 302 14.33 11.47 -2.25
C ILE A 302 15.80 11.59 -2.69
N LYS A 303 16.09 11.46 -3.99
CA LYS A 303 17.46 11.61 -4.52
C LYS A 303 18.01 13.01 -4.28
N GLU A 304 17.23 14.07 -4.52
CA GLU A 304 17.66 15.44 -4.29
C GLU A 304 17.80 15.75 -2.78
N TYR A 305 16.88 15.22 -1.96
CA TYR A 305 16.99 15.33 -0.50
C TYR A 305 18.31 14.72 0.00
N VAL A 306 18.64 13.51 -0.44
CA VAL A 306 19.91 12.82 -0.10
C VAL A 306 21.12 13.65 -0.53
N LYS A 307 21.09 14.17 -1.75
CA LYS A 307 22.20 14.98 -2.30
C LYS A 307 22.39 16.29 -1.52
N THR A 308 21.30 17.01 -1.25
CA THR A 308 21.34 18.34 -0.61
C THR A 308 21.67 18.27 0.88
N THR A 309 21.26 17.21 1.56
CA THR A 309 21.56 17.00 2.98
C THR A 309 22.85 16.21 3.22
N ASN A 310 23.41 15.58 2.18
CA ASN A 310 24.51 14.62 2.27
C ASN A 310 24.19 13.44 3.23
N ASN A 311 22.93 13.03 3.24
CA ASN A 311 22.46 11.88 4.02
C ASN A 311 22.67 10.58 3.24
N ARG A 312 22.73 9.45 3.95
CA ARG A 312 22.82 8.11 3.34
C ARG A 312 21.56 7.32 3.65
N VAL A 313 20.79 6.93 2.63
CA VAL A 313 19.65 6.02 2.84
C VAL A 313 20.17 4.66 3.25
N VAL A 314 19.73 4.15 4.39
CA VAL A 314 20.14 2.84 4.92
C VAL A 314 18.96 1.85 4.97
N LEU A 315 17.74 2.34 5.13
CA LEU A 315 16.52 1.53 5.25
C LEU A 315 15.35 2.22 4.55
N GLY A 316 14.63 1.47 3.74
CA GLY A 316 13.34 1.85 3.17
C GLY A 316 12.24 0.87 3.57
N LEU A 317 11.19 1.36 4.21
CA LEU A 317 9.99 0.59 4.55
C LEU A 317 8.80 1.12 3.77
N ASP A 318 8.12 0.22 3.07
CA ASP A 318 6.93 0.52 2.28
C ASP A 318 5.74 -0.24 2.85
N PHE A 319 4.81 0.50 3.48
CA PHE A 319 3.68 -0.06 4.22
C PHE A 319 2.50 -0.31 3.31
N HIS A 320 2.08 -1.55 3.27
CA HIS A 320 0.99 -2.08 2.44
C HIS A 320 -0.01 -2.90 3.25
N SER A 321 -1.04 -3.42 2.57
CA SER A 321 -2.01 -4.34 3.18
C SER A 321 -2.39 -5.48 2.25
N THR A 322 -2.48 -6.67 2.82
CA THR A 322 -2.97 -7.87 2.14
C THR A 322 -3.85 -8.70 3.08
N PHE A 323 -4.17 -9.94 2.73
CA PHE A 323 -5.05 -10.79 3.56
C PHE A 323 -4.47 -11.10 4.94
N ASN A 324 -3.14 -11.33 5.02
CA ASN A 324 -2.40 -11.63 6.23
C ASN A 324 -1.12 -10.81 6.29
N ASP A 325 -0.47 -10.76 7.45
CA ASP A 325 0.82 -10.08 7.58
C ASP A 325 1.93 -10.81 6.80
N VAL A 326 2.58 -10.08 5.91
CA VAL A 326 3.70 -10.56 5.08
C VAL A 326 4.81 -9.52 5.04
N TYR A 327 6.06 -9.96 5.10
CA TYR A 327 7.22 -9.12 4.83
C TYR A 327 7.89 -9.58 3.54
N TYR A 328 7.76 -8.79 2.47
CA TYR A 328 8.55 -9.02 1.26
C TYR A 328 9.91 -8.36 1.43
N THR A 329 10.96 -9.19 1.35
CA THR A 329 12.34 -8.75 1.55
C THR A 329 13.16 -9.01 0.30
N ASN A 330 14.37 -8.47 0.23
CA ASN A 330 15.37 -8.92 -0.74
C ASN A 330 15.88 -10.32 -0.34
N LEU A 331 16.43 -11.09 -1.29
CA LEU A 331 16.94 -12.44 -1.02
C LEU A 331 17.97 -12.47 0.10
N SER A 332 18.79 -11.43 0.19
CA SER A 332 19.76 -11.24 1.25
C SER A 332 20.07 -9.77 1.44
N ASP A 333 20.22 -9.36 2.69
CA ASP A 333 20.71 -8.04 3.07
C ASP A 333 22.24 -8.04 3.32
N SER A 334 22.92 -9.19 3.13
CA SER A 334 24.36 -9.34 3.43
C SER A 334 25.26 -8.38 2.67
N ILE A 335 24.83 -7.91 1.50
CA ILE A 335 25.54 -6.95 0.65
C ILE A 335 24.98 -5.53 0.75
N SER A 336 23.93 -5.32 1.55
CA SER A 336 23.40 -3.99 1.84
C SER A 336 24.27 -3.24 2.86
N VAL A 337 23.96 -1.97 3.08
CA VAL A 337 24.62 -1.16 4.12
C VAL A 337 24.28 -1.59 5.55
N LEU A 338 23.25 -2.45 5.72
CA LEU A 338 22.80 -2.99 7.01
C LEU A 338 22.75 -4.54 6.97
N PRO A 339 23.91 -5.23 6.90
CA PRO A 339 23.94 -6.69 6.85
C PRO A 339 23.29 -7.28 8.11
N LYS A 340 22.46 -8.32 7.94
CA LYS A 340 21.72 -9.04 8.99
C LYS A 340 20.55 -8.25 9.66
N PHE A 341 20.30 -7.00 9.29
CA PHE A 341 19.24 -6.19 9.88
C PHE A 341 17.88 -6.86 9.75
N THR A 342 17.49 -7.25 8.54
CA THR A 342 16.18 -7.83 8.24
C THR A 342 15.85 -9.01 9.15
N ASN A 343 16.73 -10.00 9.22
CA ASN A 343 16.51 -11.19 10.02
C ASN A 343 16.45 -10.88 11.51
N THR A 344 17.33 -10.02 12.01
CA THR A 344 17.37 -9.63 13.43
C THR A 344 16.11 -8.88 13.83
N TRP A 345 15.68 -7.94 12.99
CA TRP A 345 14.50 -7.11 13.23
C TRP A 345 13.21 -7.93 13.18
N LEU A 346 12.99 -8.71 12.13
CA LEU A 346 11.80 -9.54 11.99
C LEU A 346 11.70 -10.59 13.08
N LYS A 347 12.83 -11.22 13.45
CA LYS A 347 12.87 -12.16 14.57
C LYS A 347 12.46 -11.50 15.89
N SER A 348 12.94 -10.28 16.16
CA SER A 348 12.57 -9.55 17.39
C SER A 348 11.07 -9.26 17.48
N ILE A 349 10.42 -8.98 16.34
CA ILE A 349 8.97 -8.77 16.28
C ILE A 349 8.24 -10.09 16.53
N GLN A 350 8.64 -11.17 15.86
CA GLN A 350 8.04 -12.49 16.06
C GLN A 350 8.13 -12.98 17.51
N ASP A 351 9.28 -12.83 18.13
CA ASP A 351 9.53 -13.30 19.50
C ASP A 351 8.69 -12.53 20.54
N ASN A 352 8.35 -11.26 20.26
CA ASN A 352 7.60 -10.42 21.21
C ASN A 352 6.08 -10.69 21.22
N PHE A 353 5.51 -11.09 20.10
CA PHE A 353 4.07 -11.29 19.98
C PHE A 353 3.73 -12.77 19.92
N SER A 354 3.23 -13.32 21.04
CA SER A 354 2.89 -14.74 21.15
C SER A 354 1.93 -15.19 20.04
N GLY A 355 2.30 -16.25 19.33
CA GLY A 355 1.51 -16.76 18.21
C GLY A 355 1.59 -15.97 16.90
N TYR A 356 2.30 -14.85 16.88
CA TYR A 356 2.51 -14.07 15.66
C TYR A 356 3.53 -14.76 14.73
N LYS A 357 3.07 -15.18 13.57
CA LYS A 357 3.88 -15.87 12.56
C LYS A 357 3.62 -15.25 11.19
N PRO A 358 4.17 -14.06 10.91
CA PRO A 358 4.02 -13.48 9.58
C PRO A 358 4.76 -14.32 8.55
N GLU A 359 4.30 -14.27 7.32
CA GLU A 359 5.05 -14.78 6.20
C GLU A 359 6.27 -13.88 5.94
N ILE A 360 7.43 -14.47 5.70
CA ILE A 360 8.62 -13.77 5.21
C ILE A 360 8.89 -14.30 3.81
N SER A 361 8.76 -13.44 2.81
CA SER A 361 8.83 -13.80 1.39
C SER A 361 9.99 -13.07 0.69
N PRO A 362 11.20 -13.67 0.70
CA PRO A 362 12.34 -13.11 -0.01
C PRO A 362 12.16 -13.22 -1.52
N SER A 363 12.51 -12.19 -2.26
CA SER A 363 12.44 -12.21 -3.72
C SER A 363 13.61 -11.50 -4.39
N THR A 364 13.83 -11.82 -5.65
CA THR A 364 14.90 -11.23 -6.48
C THR A 364 14.63 -9.75 -6.78
N LEU A 365 15.63 -9.09 -7.34
CA LEU A 365 15.57 -7.68 -7.75
C LEU A 365 14.92 -7.45 -9.12
N GLY A 366 14.34 -8.48 -9.73
CA GLY A 366 13.79 -8.42 -11.09
C GLY A 366 12.50 -7.62 -11.28
N GLN A 367 11.83 -7.22 -10.18
CA GLN A 367 10.58 -6.46 -10.22
C GLN A 367 10.82 -4.97 -9.91
N PRO A 368 10.18 -4.02 -10.64
CA PRO A 368 10.32 -2.57 -10.42
C PRO A 368 9.44 -2.09 -9.26
N VAL A 369 9.67 -2.68 -8.08
CA VAL A 369 8.95 -2.39 -6.83
C VAL A 369 9.81 -1.54 -5.88
N THR A 370 9.17 -0.84 -4.96
CA THR A 370 9.80 0.11 -4.04
C THR A 370 10.96 -0.50 -3.23
N LYS A 371 10.79 -1.72 -2.68
CA LYS A 371 11.85 -2.37 -1.91
C LYS A 371 13.13 -2.60 -2.72
N ASN A 372 12.98 -2.97 -3.98
CA ASN A 372 14.09 -3.18 -4.89
C ASN A 372 14.74 -1.85 -5.30
N TRP A 373 13.92 -0.80 -5.46
CA TRP A 373 14.39 0.54 -5.75
C TRP A 373 15.34 1.10 -4.68
N PHE A 374 15.05 0.88 -3.41
CA PHE A 374 15.94 1.27 -2.32
C PHE A 374 17.28 0.56 -2.40
N PHE A 375 17.27 -0.73 -2.67
CA PHE A 375 18.51 -1.49 -2.82
C PHE A 375 19.33 -1.05 -4.04
N VAL A 376 18.65 -0.90 -5.18
CA VAL A 376 19.32 -0.54 -6.45
C VAL A 376 19.95 0.85 -6.39
N ASN A 377 19.26 1.84 -5.86
CA ASN A 377 19.71 3.23 -5.88
C ASN A 377 20.64 3.58 -4.71
N PHE A 378 20.50 2.92 -3.55
CA PHE A 378 21.21 3.31 -2.33
C PHE A 378 21.97 2.17 -1.65
N ASN A 379 21.89 0.97 -2.16
CA ASN A 379 22.37 -0.25 -1.47
C ASN A 379 21.73 -0.42 -0.08
N ALA A 380 20.57 0.20 0.13
CA ALA A 380 19.81 0.17 1.38
C ALA A 380 18.98 -1.11 1.51
N VAL A 381 18.68 -1.51 2.74
CA VAL A 381 17.65 -2.54 2.98
C VAL A 381 16.30 -1.99 2.54
N GLY A 382 15.58 -2.72 1.69
CA GLY A 382 14.21 -2.42 1.29
C GLY A 382 13.26 -3.52 1.75
N ILE A 383 12.16 -3.14 2.42
CA ILE A 383 11.13 -4.09 2.90
C ILE A 383 9.76 -3.56 2.53
N THR A 384 8.93 -4.40 1.89
CA THR A 384 7.49 -4.18 1.81
C THR A 384 6.85 -4.81 3.03
N TYR A 385 6.22 -3.98 3.85
CA TYR A 385 5.63 -4.35 5.14
C TYR A 385 4.11 -4.42 4.99
N GLU A 386 3.61 -5.63 4.75
CA GLU A 386 2.18 -5.90 4.55
C GLU A 386 1.48 -6.23 5.87
N ILE A 387 0.36 -5.58 6.10
CA ILE A 387 -0.53 -5.81 7.26
C ILE A 387 -1.81 -6.48 6.79
N GLY A 388 -2.24 -7.49 7.52
CA GLY A 388 -3.52 -8.18 7.25
C GLY A 388 -4.71 -7.22 7.36
N ASP A 389 -5.64 -7.30 6.39
CA ASP A 389 -6.82 -6.43 6.32
C ASP A 389 -7.68 -6.45 7.58
N ASN A 390 -7.78 -7.62 8.23
CA ASN A 390 -8.59 -7.84 9.43
C ASN A 390 -7.76 -7.86 10.73
N THR A 391 -6.47 -7.48 10.67
CA THR A 391 -5.64 -7.36 11.88
C THR A 391 -6.26 -6.31 12.82
N SER A 392 -6.42 -6.66 14.09
CA SER A 392 -7.04 -5.74 15.05
C SER A 392 -6.24 -4.44 15.16
N ARG A 393 -6.93 -3.29 15.23
CA ARG A 393 -6.28 -1.97 15.30
C ARG A 393 -5.36 -1.82 16.51
N LYS A 394 -5.72 -2.46 17.62
CA LYS A 394 -4.87 -2.56 18.83
C LYS A 394 -3.55 -3.29 18.52
N LEU A 395 -3.60 -4.44 17.86
CA LEU A 395 -2.39 -5.19 17.51
C LEU A 395 -1.53 -4.43 16.49
N ILE A 396 -2.14 -3.73 15.53
CA ILE A 396 -1.41 -2.88 14.59
C ILE A 396 -0.65 -1.80 15.33
N ASP A 397 -1.30 -1.10 16.29
CA ASP A 397 -0.69 -0.05 17.09
C ASP A 397 0.48 -0.58 17.94
N GLU A 398 0.24 -1.63 18.72
CA GLU A 398 1.27 -2.24 19.59
C GLU A 398 2.46 -2.75 18.77
N LYS A 399 2.20 -3.45 17.67
CA LYS A 399 3.23 -4.02 16.80
C LYS A 399 4.02 -2.94 16.05
N GLY A 400 3.34 -1.90 15.55
CA GLY A 400 3.99 -0.80 14.85
C GLY A 400 4.95 -0.05 15.76
N LYS A 401 4.53 0.31 16.97
CA LYS A 401 5.37 0.98 17.99
C LYS A 401 6.55 0.11 18.41
N PHE A 402 6.31 -1.17 18.64
CA PHE A 402 7.37 -2.11 19.00
C PHE A 402 8.39 -2.30 17.86
N ALA A 403 7.92 -2.44 16.63
CA ALA A 403 8.78 -2.57 15.46
C ALA A 403 9.68 -1.34 15.27
N ALA A 404 9.15 -0.14 15.51
CA ALA A 404 9.92 1.10 15.49
C ALA A 404 10.99 1.14 16.59
N LEU A 405 10.63 0.77 17.82
CA LEU A 405 11.57 0.69 18.93
C LEU A 405 12.71 -0.28 18.60
N LYS A 406 12.40 -1.48 18.10
CA LYS A 406 13.43 -2.48 17.74
C LYS A 406 14.28 -2.04 16.56
N MET A 407 13.70 -1.34 15.58
CA MET A 407 14.51 -0.73 14.52
C MET A 407 15.55 0.23 15.10
N MET A 408 15.14 1.15 15.99
CA MET A 408 16.05 2.13 16.61
C MET A 408 17.13 1.47 17.48
N GLU A 409 16.83 0.34 18.14
CA GLU A 409 17.79 -0.39 18.96
C GLU A 409 18.83 -1.17 18.14
N ILE A 410 18.41 -1.71 16.98
CA ILE A 410 19.24 -2.60 16.15
C ILE A 410 20.11 -1.81 15.16
N LEU A 411 19.64 -0.65 14.70
CA LEU A 411 20.42 0.19 13.82
C LEU A 411 21.75 0.61 14.48
N PRO A 412 22.87 0.66 13.75
CA PRO A 412 24.20 0.98 14.28
C PRO A 412 24.21 2.30 15.06
N LYS A 413 24.80 2.26 16.26
CA LYS A 413 24.92 3.42 17.18
C LYS A 413 26.11 4.29 16.84
#